data_dbf9bdce32b6eda65375b71e25e72d18
#
_entry.id   dbf9bdce32b6eda65375b71e25e72d18
#
_cell.length_a   1.000
_cell.length_b   1.000
_cell.length_c   1.000
_cell.angle_alpha   90.00
_cell.angle_beta   90.00
_cell.angle_gamma   90.00
#
_symmetry.space_group_name_H-M   'P 1'
#
loop_
_entity.id
_entity.type
_entity.pdbx_description
1 polymer ?
#
loop_
_entity_poly.entity_id
_entity_poly.type
_entity_poly.pdbx_seq_one_letter_code
_entity_poly.pdbx_strand_id
1 'polypeptide(L)'
;MPSHGDAEALDRYSALVPTLLLMVCVVVSYVIQRYNVRAVQPSGAALIVGVAFGVVARAKTARGADVAAFQFSPQAFFYGLLPIIIYSAGLNLKRRDFFADFFTIALFAFVGTVISSFVFGLSTFVLVEIGVIARKHLGSNPLLECLLYGTLISSTDPVATLSVFADVSAPPLLYNLVFGESVLNDAVAVVLFRTLAEFYEQEFTVSTFWTVIGQFILVSIGSLLIGIAIALGTALLLKTLGLAEAPPNVAASYNGTAYTFALLLISGYFSYVLAENVGMSGIMSIFFTGIGNAHYSYHNVGEEAQIAVFKSFEAAAFLSETFVFAYLGMQVATFDHLWDFGILLTGIPLAMAARAVNIFPLSRLANTLRETPIPRNVQVMHAACGLRGAVAYALAVNMPSTRPGEQGSRAVETGTLVICLVSTLVLGGATLPLMKHLGLHDPSDREGMVSSAMSATAHDGLGFINPSPRARAVRARALADGHPIRYLSIAFRVKARLFEWWDDLENNFMIPTFGGAPAHGAWSPVNTSDAGGSADAHETTPANGEEYRDVELTPIGDDDEKDLENLRAAGPSSDDA
;
A
#
# COMPACT_ATOMS: atom_id res chain seq x y z
N MET A 1 32.27 35.58 -2.33
CA MET A 1 32.14 34.63 -1.22
C MET A 1 31.23 35.25 -0.22
N PRO A 2 30.07 34.66 0.12
CA PRO A 2 29.22 35.19 1.18
C PRO A 2 29.96 35.18 2.51
N SER A 3 29.70 36.16 3.36
CA SER A 3 30.34 36.24 4.67
C SER A 3 29.90 35.06 5.55
N HIS A 4 30.76 34.62 6.50
CA HIS A 4 30.41 33.52 7.43
C HIS A 4 29.05 33.74 8.15
N GLY A 5 28.67 35.00 8.39
CA GLY A 5 27.38 35.36 8.99
C GLY A 5 26.18 35.13 8.07
N ASP A 6 26.36 35.26 6.75
CA ASP A 6 25.29 35.03 5.79
C ASP A 6 25.02 33.54 5.59
N ALA A 7 26.05 32.69 5.68
CA ALA A 7 25.93 31.23 5.62
C ALA A 7 25.20 30.66 6.85
N GLU A 8 25.53 31.14 8.05
CA GLU A 8 24.83 30.74 9.29
C GLU A 8 23.37 31.22 9.34
N ALA A 9 23.09 32.42 8.81
CA ALA A 9 21.71 32.90 8.68
C ALA A 9 20.92 32.04 7.68
N LEU A 10 21.53 31.64 6.56
CA LEU A 10 20.92 30.79 5.54
C LEU A 10 20.59 29.39 6.10
N ASP A 11 21.47 28.79 6.90
CA ASP A 11 21.23 27.50 7.56
C ASP A 11 20.06 27.56 8.55
N ARG A 12 19.90 28.66 9.28
CA ARG A 12 18.75 28.84 10.19
C ARG A 12 17.43 28.96 9.45
N TYR A 13 17.40 29.66 8.32
CA TYR A 13 16.18 29.80 7.50
C TYR A 13 15.85 28.48 6.77
N SER A 14 16.83 27.66 6.41
CA SER A 14 16.64 26.39 5.72
C SER A 14 15.85 25.37 6.55
N ALA A 15 15.99 25.37 7.88
CA ALA A 15 15.21 24.53 8.79
C ALA A 15 13.84 25.12 9.16
N LEU A 16 13.75 26.44 9.28
CA LEU A 16 12.51 27.12 9.73
C LEU A 16 11.40 27.05 8.68
N VAL A 17 11.74 27.21 7.39
CA VAL A 17 10.74 27.21 6.31
C VAL A 17 10.05 25.85 6.15
N PRO A 18 10.74 24.70 6.08
CA PRO A 18 10.08 23.38 6.02
C PRO A 18 9.21 23.10 7.24
N THR A 19 9.65 23.50 8.43
CA THR A 19 8.89 23.30 9.67
C THR A 19 7.60 24.12 9.66
N LEU A 20 7.68 25.39 9.27
CA LEU A 20 6.50 26.25 9.13
C LEU A 20 5.56 25.74 8.05
N LEU A 21 6.09 25.32 6.90
CA LEU A 21 5.33 24.71 5.81
C LEU A 21 4.55 23.49 6.30
N LEU A 22 5.21 22.58 7.01
CA LEU A 22 4.56 21.38 7.55
C LEU A 22 3.46 21.73 8.55
N MET A 23 3.72 22.69 9.46
CA MET A 23 2.72 23.15 10.42
C MET A 23 1.48 23.73 9.73
N VAL A 24 1.65 24.56 8.71
CA VAL A 24 0.55 25.12 7.91
C VAL A 24 -0.21 24.00 7.18
N CYS A 25 0.48 23.03 6.58
CA CYS A 25 -0.16 21.91 5.89
C CYS A 25 -1.02 21.05 6.84
N VAL A 26 -0.53 20.77 8.06
CA VAL A 26 -1.28 20.01 9.07
C VAL A 26 -2.55 20.78 9.49
N VAL A 27 -2.44 22.09 9.73
CA VAL A 27 -3.59 22.91 10.06
C VAL A 27 -4.60 22.95 8.91
N VAL A 28 -4.14 23.12 7.66
CA VAL A 28 -5.02 23.12 6.49
C VAL A 28 -5.69 21.75 6.31
N SER A 29 -4.96 20.65 6.48
CA SER A 29 -5.52 19.30 6.44
C SER A 29 -6.60 19.08 7.51
N TYR A 30 -6.36 19.56 8.74
CA TYR A 30 -7.36 19.54 9.81
C TYR A 30 -8.62 20.34 9.45
N VAL A 31 -8.45 21.56 8.91
CA VAL A 31 -9.57 22.43 8.49
C VAL A 31 -10.41 21.74 7.40
N ILE A 32 -9.76 21.14 6.39
CA ILE A 32 -10.44 20.41 5.32
C ILE A 32 -11.28 19.26 5.88
N GLN A 33 -10.73 18.47 6.77
CA GLN A 33 -11.46 17.37 7.42
C GLN A 33 -12.57 17.88 8.33
N ARG A 34 -12.33 18.93 9.12
CA ARG A 34 -13.30 19.51 10.06
C ARG A 34 -14.54 20.08 9.36
N TYR A 35 -14.33 20.74 8.21
CA TYR A 35 -15.42 21.35 7.44
C TYR A 35 -15.93 20.43 6.31
N ASN A 36 -15.43 19.19 6.23
CA ASN A 36 -15.84 18.19 5.23
C ASN A 36 -15.76 18.72 3.78
N VAL A 37 -14.66 19.42 3.47
CA VAL A 37 -14.41 19.97 2.14
C VAL A 37 -14.04 18.83 1.18
N ARG A 38 -15.03 18.31 0.46
CA ARG A 38 -14.90 17.13 -0.41
C ARG A 38 -14.21 17.42 -1.75
N ALA A 39 -13.95 18.69 -2.07
CA ALA A 39 -13.36 19.09 -3.36
C ALA A 39 -11.85 18.90 -3.41
N VAL A 40 -11.17 19.00 -2.26
CA VAL A 40 -9.71 18.91 -2.18
C VAL A 40 -9.34 17.93 -1.06
N GLN A 41 -8.52 16.97 -1.40
CA GLN A 41 -7.99 15.99 -0.44
C GLN A 41 -6.81 16.57 0.34
N PRO A 42 -6.46 16.02 1.52
CA PRO A 42 -5.34 16.51 2.34
C PRO A 42 -4.01 16.59 1.57
N SER A 43 -3.69 15.58 0.75
CA SER A 43 -2.48 15.54 -0.09
C SER A 43 -2.48 16.64 -1.16
N GLY A 44 -3.63 16.86 -1.83
CA GLY A 44 -3.81 17.94 -2.80
C GLY A 44 -3.71 19.32 -2.15
N ALA A 45 -4.22 19.49 -0.93
CA ALA A 45 -4.09 20.73 -0.18
C ALA A 45 -2.64 21.01 0.22
N ALA A 46 -1.91 20.01 0.71
CA ALA A 46 -0.49 20.13 1.02
C ALA A 46 0.32 20.57 -0.22
N LEU A 47 -0.01 20.00 -1.38
CA LEU A 47 0.60 20.37 -2.65
C LEU A 47 0.32 21.84 -3.03
N ILE A 48 -0.94 22.31 -2.90
CA ILE A 48 -1.31 23.73 -3.18
C ILE A 48 -0.59 24.68 -2.23
N VAL A 49 -0.56 24.35 -0.93
CA VAL A 49 0.19 25.13 0.08
C VAL A 49 1.67 25.18 -0.28
N GLY A 50 2.24 24.05 -0.70
CA GLY A 50 3.62 23.96 -1.17
C GLY A 50 3.90 24.88 -2.35
N VAL A 51 3.03 24.90 -3.37
CA VAL A 51 3.14 25.84 -4.52
C VAL A 51 3.14 27.28 -4.04
N ALA A 52 2.23 27.66 -3.14
CA ALA A 52 2.15 29.02 -2.61
C ALA A 52 3.44 29.42 -1.86
N PHE A 53 3.97 28.52 -1.03
CA PHE A 53 5.26 28.73 -0.35
C PHE A 53 6.43 28.85 -1.35
N GLY A 54 6.47 27.99 -2.38
CA GLY A 54 7.47 28.05 -3.44
C GLY A 54 7.47 29.37 -4.18
N VAL A 55 6.30 29.91 -4.54
CA VAL A 55 6.16 31.23 -5.18
C VAL A 55 6.70 32.34 -4.27
N VAL A 56 6.35 32.32 -2.99
CA VAL A 56 6.86 33.30 -2.00
C VAL A 56 8.38 33.17 -1.83
N ALA A 57 8.91 31.94 -1.77
CA ALA A 57 10.35 31.68 -1.70
C ALA A 57 11.06 32.27 -2.92
N ARG A 58 10.60 31.98 -4.14
CA ARG A 58 11.17 32.50 -5.39
C ARG A 58 11.13 34.04 -5.46
N ALA A 59 10.04 34.65 -5.02
CA ALA A 59 9.91 36.11 -5.00
C ALA A 59 10.90 36.78 -4.04
N LYS A 60 11.26 36.12 -2.94
CA LYS A 60 12.30 36.60 -2.01
C LYS A 60 13.71 36.35 -2.53
N THR A 61 13.91 35.23 -3.23
CA THR A 61 15.21 34.82 -3.79
C THR A 61 15.64 35.68 -4.97
N ALA A 62 14.71 36.27 -5.71
CA ALA A 62 15.04 37.29 -6.72
C ALA A 62 15.83 38.49 -6.14
N ARG A 63 15.99 38.53 -4.81
CA ARG A 63 16.81 39.49 -4.06
C ARG A 63 18.16 38.93 -3.58
N GLY A 64 18.64 37.78 -4.10
CA GLY A 64 19.99 37.27 -3.88
C GLY A 64 20.17 36.12 -2.86
N ALA A 65 19.09 35.45 -2.42
CA ALA A 65 19.20 34.28 -1.57
C ALA A 65 19.25 32.99 -2.42
N ASP A 66 20.04 31.98 -2.03
CA ASP A 66 20.21 30.73 -2.75
C ASP A 66 18.93 29.88 -2.74
N VAL A 67 18.36 29.58 -3.90
CA VAL A 67 17.21 28.66 -4.10
C VAL A 67 17.60 27.21 -3.82
N ALA A 68 18.89 26.88 -3.89
CA ALA A 68 19.42 25.52 -3.72
C ALA A 68 19.02 24.87 -2.37
N ALA A 69 18.85 25.68 -1.31
CA ALA A 69 18.40 25.19 -0.01
C ALA A 69 16.95 24.65 0.00
N PHE A 70 16.16 24.94 -1.02
CA PHE A 70 14.75 24.51 -1.14
C PHE A 70 14.54 23.45 -2.21
N GLN A 71 15.62 22.88 -2.77
CA GLN A 71 15.51 21.82 -3.76
C GLN A 71 15.18 20.47 -3.10
N PHE A 72 14.39 19.66 -3.80
CA PHE A 72 14.06 18.30 -3.36
C PHE A 72 15.32 17.44 -3.25
N SER A 73 15.56 16.89 -2.06
CA SER A 73 16.65 15.96 -1.85
C SER A 73 16.14 14.53 -1.98
N PRO A 74 16.47 13.81 -3.07
CA PRO A 74 16.08 12.40 -3.21
C PRO A 74 16.63 11.54 -2.07
N GLN A 75 17.82 11.84 -1.56
CA GLN A 75 18.41 11.10 -0.45
C GLN A 75 17.57 11.24 0.83
N ALA A 76 17.15 12.46 1.18
CA ALA A 76 16.28 12.68 2.34
C ALA A 76 14.93 11.97 2.17
N PHE A 77 14.40 11.92 0.96
CA PHE A 77 13.18 11.19 0.65
C PHE A 77 13.37 9.68 0.80
N PHE A 78 14.32 9.08 0.07
CA PHE A 78 14.50 7.62 0.06
C PHE A 78 14.99 7.05 1.39
N TYR A 79 15.86 7.76 2.12
CA TYR A 79 16.42 7.25 3.38
C TYR A 79 15.70 7.76 4.63
N GLY A 80 14.94 8.86 4.56
CA GLY A 80 14.25 9.43 5.70
C GLY A 80 12.74 9.20 5.71
N LEU A 81 12.05 9.68 4.68
CA LEU A 81 10.58 9.75 4.67
C LEU A 81 9.93 8.46 4.16
N LEU A 82 10.41 7.94 3.03
CA LEU A 82 9.83 6.77 2.37
C LEU A 82 9.85 5.51 3.25
N PRO A 83 10.94 5.19 3.99
CA PRO A 83 10.93 4.03 4.88
C PRO A 83 9.83 4.07 5.94
N ILE A 84 9.54 5.25 6.52
CA ILE A 84 8.50 5.42 7.53
C ILE A 84 7.12 5.18 6.91
N ILE A 85 6.87 5.76 5.72
CA ILE A 85 5.60 5.60 4.99
C ILE A 85 5.34 4.13 4.68
N ILE A 86 6.32 3.45 4.08
CA ILE A 86 6.19 2.06 3.64
C ILE A 86 6.10 1.09 4.83
N TYR A 87 6.86 1.32 5.88
CA TYR A 87 6.78 0.52 7.09
C TYR A 87 5.41 0.63 7.76
N SER A 88 4.91 1.85 7.91
CA SER A 88 3.56 2.09 8.43
C SER A 88 2.47 1.43 7.57
N ALA A 89 2.62 1.48 6.24
CA ALA A 89 1.71 0.81 5.31
C ALA A 89 1.70 -0.72 5.54
N GLY A 90 2.88 -1.33 5.74
CA GLY A 90 3.01 -2.76 6.07
C GLY A 90 2.41 -3.12 7.42
N LEU A 91 2.64 -2.29 8.46
CA LEU A 91 2.10 -2.49 9.80
C LEU A 91 0.57 -2.42 9.85
N ASN A 92 -0.03 -1.46 9.15
CA ASN A 92 -1.47 -1.18 9.20
C ASN A 92 -2.28 -1.96 8.14
N LEU A 93 -1.63 -2.86 7.40
CA LEU A 93 -2.27 -3.66 6.37
C LEU A 93 -3.33 -4.61 6.96
N LYS A 94 -4.55 -4.62 6.40
CA LYS A 94 -5.58 -5.63 6.70
C LYS A 94 -5.17 -6.98 6.11
N ARG A 95 -4.42 -7.75 6.88
CA ARG A 95 -3.71 -8.96 6.44
C ARG A 95 -4.61 -10.00 5.79
N ARG A 96 -5.73 -10.34 6.44
CA ARG A 96 -6.66 -11.38 5.96
C ARG A 96 -7.13 -11.09 4.54
N ASP A 97 -7.55 -9.86 4.30
CA ASP A 97 -8.11 -9.45 3.02
C ASP A 97 -7.00 -9.31 1.94
N PHE A 98 -5.83 -8.80 2.34
CA PHE A 98 -4.68 -8.68 1.46
C PHE A 98 -4.16 -10.06 0.99
N PHE A 99 -3.96 -11.00 1.91
CA PHE A 99 -3.47 -12.34 1.54
C PHE A 99 -4.52 -13.16 0.79
N ALA A 100 -5.82 -12.94 1.03
CA ALA A 100 -6.89 -13.55 0.23
C ALA A 100 -6.78 -13.17 -1.25
N ASP A 101 -6.41 -11.91 -1.53
CA ASP A 101 -6.28 -11.35 -2.87
C ASP A 101 -4.83 -11.26 -3.36
N PHE A 102 -3.85 -11.76 -2.58
CA PHE A 102 -2.41 -11.56 -2.80
C PHE A 102 -1.95 -11.90 -4.23
N PHE A 103 -2.37 -13.05 -4.78
CA PHE A 103 -2.00 -13.41 -6.16
C PHE A 103 -2.50 -12.40 -7.19
N THR A 104 -3.68 -11.85 -6.97
CA THR A 104 -4.26 -10.84 -7.86
C THR A 104 -3.50 -9.52 -7.71
N ILE A 105 -3.22 -9.11 -6.47
CA ILE A 105 -2.44 -7.91 -6.16
C ILE A 105 -1.03 -8.03 -6.73
N ALA A 106 -0.35 -9.15 -6.51
CA ALA A 106 0.98 -9.42 -7.05
C ALA A 106 0.99 -9.41 -8.59
N LEU A 107 -0.03 -9.98 -9.23
CA LEU A 107 -0.17 -9.96 -10.70
C LEU A 107 -0.23 -8.52 -11.22
N PHE A 108 -1.04 -7.65 -10.61
CA PHE A 108 -1.12 -6.24 -11.01
C PHE A 108 0.17 -5.50 -10.67
N ALA A 109 0.74 -5.70 -9.49
CA ALA A 109 1.93 -4.99 -9.05
C ALA A 109 3.18 -5.37 -9.85
N PHE A 110 3.42 -6.65 -10.13
CA PHE A 110 4.62 -7.08 -10.84
C PHE A 110 4.43 -7.05 -12.35
N VAL A 111 3.50 -7.86 -12.87
CA VAL A 111 3.30 -7.97 -14.32
C VAL A 111 2.68 -6.70 -14.88
N GLY A 112 1.74 -6.11 -14.15
CA GLY A 112 1.07 -4.88 -14.54
C GLY A 112 2.01 -3.69 -14.62
N THR A 113 2.92 -3.51 -13.66
CA THR A 113 3.92 -2.43 -13.67
C THR A 113 4.87 -2.58 -14.85
N VAL A 114 5.35 -3.79 -15.13
CA VAL A 114 6.20 -4.06 -16.31
C VAL A 114 5.44 -3.71 -17.60
N ILE A 115 4.20 -4.18 -17.78
CA ILE A 115 3.38 -3.84 -18.94
C ILE A 115 3.20 -2.33 -19.07
N SER A 116 2.82 -1.65 -17.97
CA SER A 116 2.61 -0.19 -17.98
C SER A 116 3.89 0.57 -18.33
N SER A 117 5.04 0.14 -17.79
CA SER A 117 6.35 0.74 -18.08
C SER A 117 6.71 0.65 -19.57
N PHE A 118 6.57 -0.55 -20.14
CA PHE A 118 6.87 -0.77 -21.56
C PHE A 118 5.86 -0.07 -22.47
N VAL A 119 4.57 -0.13 -22.20
CA VAL A 119 3.53 0.54 -23.00
C VAL A 119 3.76 2.04 -23.00
N PHE A 120 3.96 2.64 -21.83
CA PHE A 120 4.22 4.08 -21.74
C PHE A 120 5.55 4.45 -22.41
N GLY A 121 6.64 3.74 -22.09
CA GLY A 121 7.97 4.03 -22.60
C GLY A 121 8.06 3.90 -24.14
N LEU A 122 7.57 2.79 -24.70
CA LEU A 122 7.56 2.59 -26.16
C LEU A 122 6.65 3.59 -26.88
N SER A 123 5.48 3.91 -26.31
CA SER A 123 4.60 4.91 -26.89
C SER A 123 5.25 6.31 -26.86
N THR A 124 5.94 6.65 -25.77
CA THR A 124 6.72 7.91 -25.68
C THR A 124 7.83 7.93 -26.75
N PHE A 125 8.55 6.82 -26.92
CA PHE A 125 9.58 6.70 -27.96
C PHE A 125 9.00 6.90 -29.38
N VAL A 126 7.85 6.31 -29.69
CA VAL A 126 7.14 6.53 -30.96
C VAL A 126 6.78 8.01 -31.14
N LEU A 127 6.29 8.69 -30.08
CA LEU A 127 5.98 10.12 -30.15
C LEU A 127 7.22 10.99 -30.37
N VAL A 128 8.38 10.57 -29.88
CA VAL A 128 9.68 11.23 -30.18
C VAL A 128 10.06 11.04 -31.64
N GLU A 129 9.94 9.84 -32.21
CA GLU A 129 10.29 9.57 -33.62
C GLU A 129 9.33 10.29 -34.60
N ILE A 130 8.06 10.45 -34.23
CA ILE A 130 7.09 11.23 -35.03
C ILE A 130 7.33 12.75 -34.89
N GLY A 131 8.11 13.19 -33.89
CA GLY A 131 8.44 14.61 -33.68
C GLY A 131 7.42 15.38 -32.80
N VAL A 132 6.50 14.70 -32.12
CA VAL A 132 5.57 15.32 -31.16
C VAL A 132 6.33 15.74 -29.90
N ILE A 133 7.28 14.91 -29.45
CA ILE A 133 8.20 15.22 -28.36
C ILE A 133 9.55 15.55 -28.95
N ALA A 134 10.14 16.64 -28.48
CA ALA A 134 11.38 17.14 -29.07
C ALA A 134 12.59 16.24 -28.72
N ARG A 135 13.18 15.58 -29.72
CA ARG A 135 14.34 14.68 -29.53
C ARG A 135 15.55 15.38 -28.88
N LYS A 136 15.68 16.70 -29.04
CA LYS A 136 16.73 17.50 -28.39
C LYS A 136 16.64 17.49 -26.86
N HIS A 137 15.49 17.14 -26.30
CA HIS A 137 15.22 17.05 -24.87
C HIS A 137 15.51 15.64 -24.30
N LEU A 138 16.02 14.72 -25.13
CA LEU A 138 16.47 13.40 -24.75
C LEU A 138 17.99 13.32 -24.95
N GLY A 139 18.66 12.47 -24.17
CA GLY A 139 20.11 12.30 -24.26
C GLY A 139 20.54 11.34 -25.38
N SER A 140 21.63 10.62 -25.13
CA SER A 140 22.29 9.78 -26.14
C SER A 140 21.54 8.51 -26.49
N ASN A 141 20.73 7.97 -25.55
CA ASN A 141 19.98 6.71 -25.74
C ASN A 141 18.46 6.95 -25.54
N PRO A 142 17.75 7.49 -26.54
CA PRO A 142 16.37 7.92 -26.41
C PRO A 142 15.40 6.77 -26.10
N LEU A 143 15.65 5.55 -26.59
CA LEU A 143 14.81 4.39 -26.27
C LEU A 143 14.86 4.05 -24.78
N LEU A 144 16.06 3.97 -24.22
CA LEU A 144 16.24 3.61 -22.81
C LEU A 144 15.73 4.73 -21.89
N GLU A 145 15.93 6.00 -22.25
CA GLU A 145 15.37 7.12 -21.51
C GLU A 145 13.84 7.13 -21.52
N CYS A 146 13.21 6.81 -22.64
CA CYS A 146 11.76 6.64 -22.73
C CYS A 146 11.29 5.44 -21.89
N LEU A 147 12.04 4.33 -21.83
CA LEU A 147 11.72 3.18 -20.99
C LEU A 147 11.90 3.51 -19.50
N LEU A 148 12.95 4.22 -19.12
CA LEU A 148 13.14 4.74 -17.76
C LEU A 148 11.99 5.67 -17.37
N TYR A 149 11.59 6.57 -18.28
CA TYR A 149 10.44 7.46 -18.09
C TYR A 149 9.14 6.65 -17.92
N GLY A 150 8.93 5.61 -18.73
CA GLY A 150 7.80 4.69 -18.57
C GLY A 150 7.79 3.99 -17.21
N THR A 151 8.97 3.60 -16.73
CA THR A 151 9.12 2.89 -15.47
C THR A 151 8.81 3.80 -14.28
N LEU A 152 9.35 5.01 -14.23
CA LEU A 152 9.05 5.92 -13.11
C LEU A 152 7.58 6.37 -13.12
N ILE A 153 6.96 6.56 -14.30
CA ILE A 153 5.54 6.88 -14.41
C ILE A 153 4.66 5.67 -14.07
N SER A 154 5.14 4.43 -14.11
CA SER A 154 4.33 3.27 -13.74
C SER A 154 4.03 3.17 -12.24
N SER A 155 4.87 3.77 -11.37
CA SER A 155 4.63 3.92 -9.93
C SER A 155 3.34 4.72 -9.69
N THR A 156 2.42 4.18 -8.88
CA THR A 156 1.12 4.82 -8.56
C THR A 156 1.00 5.09 -7.08
N ASP A 157 0.54 6.29 -6.74
CA ASP A 157 0.33 6.73 -5.36
C ASP A 157 -1.16 6.60 -4.99
N PRO A 158 -1.52 5.78 -4.00
CA PRO A 158 -2.90 5.56 -3.63
C PRO A 158 -3.42 6.55 -2.58
N VAL A 159 -2.54 7.34 -1.94
CA VAL A 159 -2.88 8.13 -0.72
C VAL A 159 -4.14 8.97 -0.92
N ALA A 160 -4.19 9.71 -2.00
CA ALA A 160 -5.33 10.56 -2.30
C ALA A 160 -6.61 9.76 -2.60
N THR A 161 -6.56 8.61 -3.24
CA THR A 161 -7.74 7.78 -3.52
C THR A 161 -8.20 7.01 -2.30
N LEU A 162 -7.27 6.51 -1.48
CA LEU A 162 -7.60 5.74 -0.28
C LEU A 162 -8.26 6.59 0.80
N SER A 163 -7.90 7.87 0.92
CA SER A 163 -8.59 8.78 1.82
C SER A 163 -10.09 8.91 1.44
N VAL A 164 -10.40 9.02 0.14
CA VAL A 164 -11.80 9.04 -0.33
C VAL A 164 -12.48 7.68 -0.09
N PHE A 165 -11.79 6.57 -0.32
CA PHE A 165 -12.34 5.23 -0.09
C PHE A 165 -12.72 5.00 1.37
N ALA A 166 -11.90 5.48 2.30
CA ALA A 166 -12.19 5.44 3.72
C ALA A 166 -13.43 6.28 4.09
N ASP A 167 -13.57 7.48 3.50
CA ASP A 167 -14.68 8.39 3.77
C ASP A 167 -16.05 7.87 3.28
N VAL A 168 -16.06 7.06 2.21
CA VAL A 168 -17.29 6.60 1.56
C VAL A 168 -17.54 5.10 1.69
N SER A 169 -16.77 4.41 2.53
CA SER A 169 -16.91 2.96 2.74
C SER A 169 -16.85 2.17 1.42
N ALA A 170 -15.76 2.35 0.67
CA ALA A 170 -15.55 1.64 -0.59
C ALA A 170 -15.56 0.12 -0.41
N PRO A 171 -15.98 -0.66 -1.44
CA PRO A 171 -15.93 -2.12 -1.37
C PRO A 171 -14.53 -2.62 -0.95
N PRO A 172 -14.41 -3.56 0.01
CA PRO A 172 -13.12 -4.05 0.51
C PRO A 172 -12.21 -4.56 -0.60
N LEU A 173 -12.77 -5.25 -1.60
CA LEU A 173 -12.02 -5.73 -2.76
C LEU A 173 -11.31 -4.58 -3.51
N LEU A 174 -12.02 -3.46 -3.77
CA LEU A 174 -11.43 -2.31 -4.45
C LEU A 174 -10.32 -1.68 -3.61
N TYR A 175 -10.58 -1.49 -2.31
CA TYR A 175 -9.59 -0.94 -1.38
C TYR A 175 -8.31 -1.77 -1.38
N ASN A 176 -8.43 -3.10 -1.21
CA ASN A 176 -7.28 -4.01 -1.12
C ASN A 176 -6.50 -4.09 -2.42
N LEU A 177 -7.18 -4.12 -3.58
CA LEU A 177 -6.52 -4.15 -4.89
C LEU A 177 -5.73 -2.86 -5.12
N VAL A 178 -6.34 -1.68 -4.89
CA VAL A 178 -5.69 -0.39 -5.13
C VAL A 178 -4.54 -0.18 -4.16
N PHE A 179 -4.75 -0.43 -2.86
CA PHE A 179 -3.72 -0.29 -1.84
C PHE A 179 -2.56 -1.25 -2.05
N GLY A 180 -2.87 -2.55 -2.18
CA GLY A 180 -1.85 -3.59 -2.30
C GLY A 180 -1.04 -3.48 -3.59
N GLU A 181 -1.70 -3.20 -4.72
CA GLU A 181 -1.00 -2.94 -5.97
C GLU A 181 -0.05 -1.76 -5.83
N SER A 182 -0.52 -0.64 -5.29
CA SER A 182 0.24 0.60 -5.27
C SER A 182 1.49 0.51 -4.40
N VAL A 183 1.39 -0.07 -3.20
CA VAL A 183 2.57 -0.25 -2.33
C VAL A 183 3.61 -1.18 -2.95
N LEU A 184 3.16 -2.25 -3.61
CA LEU A 184 4.07 -3.18 -4.27
C LEU A 184 4.63 -2.61 -5.58
N ASN A 185 3.83 -1.86 -6.36
CA ASN A 185 4.29 -1.34 -7.65
C ASN A 185 5.36 -0.24 -7.48
N ASP A 186 5.34 0.52 -6.39
CA ASP A 186 6.39 1.48 -6.07
C ASP A 186 7.74 0.77 -5.89
N ALA A 187 7.75 -0.31 -5.12
CA ALA A 187 8.95 -1.13 -4.96
C ALA A 187 9.40 -1.76 -6.28
N VAL A 188 8.45 -2.28 -7.07
CA VAL A 188 8.71 -2.86 -8.40
C VAL A 188 9.27 -1.81 -9.36
N ALA A 189 8.69 -0.61 -9.40
CA ALA A 189 9.14 0.48 -10.24
C ALA A 189 10.57 0.93 -9.88
N VAL A 190 10.90 1.04 -8.59
CA VAL A 190 12.25 1.39 -8.14
C VAL A 190 13.27 0.33 -8.57
N VAL A 191 12.95 -0.97 -8.37
CA VAL A 191 13.83 -2.08 -8.79
C VAL A 191 14.03 -2.08 -10.30
N LEU A 192 12.93 -1.99 -11.07
CA LEU A 192 12.98 -1.97 -12.53
C LEU A 192 13.74 -0.75 -13.07
N PHE A 193 13.54 0.42 -12.46
CA PHE A 193 14.26 1.64 -12.81
C PHE A 193 15.76 1.49 -12.57
N ARG A 194 16.17 1.02 -11.39
CA ARG A 194 17.61 0.80 -11.07
C ARG A 194 18.23 -0.20 -12.02
N THR A 195 17.55 -1.32 -12.26
CA THR A 195 18.03 -2.34 -13.18
C THR A 195 18.18 -1.80 -14.61
N LEU A 196 17.22 -1.04 -15.11
CA LEU A 196 17.35 -0.41 -16.44
C LEU A 196 18.44 0.66 -16.48
N ALA A 197 18.61 1.42 -15.39
CA ALA A 197 19.63 2.47 -15.30
C ALA A 197 21.06 1.91 -15.34
N GLU A 198 21.31 0.69 -14.83
CA GLU A 198 22.60 0.00 -14.91
C GLU A 198 23.03 -0.27 -16.38
N PHE A 199 22.06 -0.39 -17.28
CA PHE A 199 22.34 -0.61 -18.72
C PHE A 199 22.38 0.68 -19.53
N TYR A 200 22.37 1.87 -18.90
CA TYR A 200 22.29 3.14 -19.59
C TYR A 200 23.46 3.38 -20.56
N GLU A 201 24.65 2.86 -20.24
CA GLU A 201 25.87 2.96 -21.06
C GLU A 201 26.09 1.75 -21.97
N GLN A 202 25.21 0.72 -21.91
CA GLN A 202 25.37 -0.53 -22.65
C GLN A 202 24.38 -0.62 -23.82
N GLU A 203 24.75 -1.36 -24.86
CA GLU A 203 23.81 -1.66 -25.94
C GLU A 203 22.74 -2.65 -25.47
N PHE A 204 21.47 -2.32 -25.69
CA PHE A 204 20.34 -3.14 -25.32
C PHE A 204 20.19 -4.33 -26.27
N THR A 205 20.58 -5.52 -25.83
CA THR A 205 20.52 -6.78 -26.59
C THR A 205 19.46 -7.72 -26.00
N VAL A 206 19.12 -8.79 -26.76
CA VAL A 206 18.19 -9.82 -26.26
C VAL A 206 18.73 -10.50 -24.99
N SER A 207 20.04 -10.66 -24.85
CA SER A 207 20.64 -11.22 -23.63
C SER A 207 20.45 -10.25 -22.45
N THR A 208 20.60 -8.95 -22.67
CA THR A 208 20.35 -7.91 -21.68
C THR A 208 18.93 -7.99 -21.11
N PHE A 209 17.93 -8.21 -21.98
CA PHE A 209 16.53 -8.36 -21.56
C PHE A 209 16.34 -9.52 -20.56
N TRP A 210 16.92 -10.70 -20.82
CA TRP A 210 16.80 -11.83 -19.90
C TRP A 210 17.59 -11.62 -18.60
N THR A 211 18.71 -10.91 -18.66
CA THR A 211 19.48 -10.53 -17.47
C THR A 211 18.68 -9.58 -16.58
N VAL A 212 18.02 -8.57 -17.16
CA VAL A 212 17.12 -7.65 -16.44
C VAL A 212 16.00 -8.41 -15.73
N ILE A 213 15.35 -9.35 -16.42
CA ILE A 213 14.28 -10.16 -15.79
C ILE A 213 14.84 -11.03 -14.66
N GLY A 214 15.97 -11.70 -14.87
CA GLY A 214 16.60 -12.53 -13.85
C GLY A 214 17.00 -11.74 -12.61
N GLN A 215 17.63 -10.59 -12.79
CA GLN A 215 18.02 -9.68 -11.72
C GLN A 215 16.80 -9.12 -10.98
N PHE A 216 15.76 -8.73 -11.71
CA PHE A 216 14.50 -8.28 -11.11
C PHE A 216 13.87 -9.34 -10.20
N ILE A 217 13.79 -10.60 -10.66
CA ILE A 217 13.26 -11.71 -9.84
C ILE A 217 14.13 -11.96 -8.62
N LEU A 218 15.45 -12.00 -8.78
CA LEU A 218 16.41 -12.22 -7.69
C LEU A 218 16.29 -11.14 -6.62
N VAL A 219 16.27 -9.86 -7.02
CA VAL A 219 16.14 -8.72 -6.10
C VAL A 219 14.80 -8.76 -5.37
N SER A 220 13.71 -9.08 -6.08
CA SER A 220 12.37 -9.15 -5.47
C SER A 220 12.27 -10.25 -4.43
N ILE A 221 12.72 -11.47 -4.75
CA ILE A 221 12.68 -12.61 -3.82
C ILE A 221 13.68 -12.41 -2.66
N GLY A 222 14.90 -11.93 -2.94
CA GLY A 222 15.90 -11.67 -1.93
C GLY A 222 15.44 -10.63 -0.89
N SER A 223 14.82 -9.55 -1.36
CA SER A 223 14.27 -8.50 -0.49
C SER A 223 13.14 -9.02 0.40
N LEU A 224 12.25 -9.83 -0.15
CA LEU A 224 11.17 -10.50 0.61
C LEU A 224 11.75 -11.35 1.74
N LEU A 225 12.74 -12.18 1.43
CA LEU A 225 13.36 -13.08 2.42
C LEU A 225 14.07 -12.31 3.53
N ILE A 226 14.81 -11.24 3.20
CA ILE A 226 15.44 -10.36 4.19
C ILE A 226 14.36 -9.74 5.10
N GLY A 227 13.29 -9.21 4.53
CA GLY A 227 12.21 -8.58 5.29
C GLY A 227 11.54 -9.55 6.27
N ILE A 228 11.21 -10.75 5.82
CA ILE A 228 10.64 -11.80 6.67
C ILE A 228 11.63 -12.22 7.78
N ALA A 229 12.89 -12.43 7.45
CA ALA A 229 13.90 -12.84 8.43
C ALA A 229 14.08 -11.81 9.55
N ILE A 230 14.11 -10.51 9.20
CA ILE A 230 14.21 -9.43 10.20
C ILE A 230 12.94 -9.33 11.03
N ALA A 231 11.75 -9.48 10.43
CA ALA A 231 10.49 -9.48 11.17
C ALA A 231 10.42 -10.61 12.19
N LEU A 232 10.79 -11.83 11.80
CA LEU A 232 10.84 -12.99 12.69
C LEU A 232 11.87 -12.81 13.81
N GLY A 233 13.06 -12.29 13.48
CA GLY A 233 14.07 -11.94 14.48
C GLY A 233 13.57 -10.90 15.49
N THR A 234 12.85 -9.89 15.02
CA THR A 234 12.25 -8.86 15.87
C THR A 234 11.15 -9.45 16.77
N ALA A 235 10.29 -10.30 16.22
CA ALA A 235 9.23 -10.96 16.99
C ALA A 235 9.82 -11.86 18.09
N LEU A 236 10.85 -12.63 17.77
CA LEU A 236 11.58 -13.45 18.74
C LEU A 236 12.24 -12.59 19.82
N LEU A 237 12.86 -11.47 19.44
CA LEU A 237 13.47 -10.54 20.38
C LEU A 237 12.45 -9.95 21.36
N LEU A 238 11.32 -9.45 20.84
CA LEU A 238 10.24 -8.90 21.68
C LEU A 238 9.67 -9.95 22.63
N LYS A 239 9.49 -11.19 22.14
CA LYS A 239 9.02 -12.31 22.95
C LYS A 239 10.01 -12.68 24.08
N THR A 240 11.30 -12.77 23.76
CA THR A 240 12.34 -13.13 24.75
C THR A 240 12.57 -12.04 25.78
N LEU A 241 12.40 -10.77 25.40
CA LEU A 241 12.51 -9.64 26.33
C LEU A 241 11.30 -9.51 27.26
N GLY A 242 10.16 -10.16 26.95
CA GLY A 242 8.94 -10.14 27.78
C GLY A 242 8.38 -8.73 27.97
N LEU A 243 8.42 -7.87 26.92
CA LEU A 243 8.00 -6.46 27.01
C LEU A 243 6.48 -6.29 27.20
N ALA A 244 5.70 -7.36 27.04
CA ALA A 244 4.26 -7.35 27.27
C ALA A 244 3.90 -7.18 28.74
N GLU A 245 4.73 -7.67 29.65
CA GLU A 245 4.47 -7.69 31.09
C GLU A 245 5.51 -6.85 31.85
N ALA A 246 5.04 -5.93 32.70
CA ALA A 246 5.96 -5.20 33.57
C ALA A 246 6.54 -6.15 34.64
N PRO A 247 7.87 -6.15 34.87
CA PRO A 247 8.42 -6.92 35.98
C PRO A 247 7.78 -6.52 37.31
N PRO A 248 7.44 -7.48 38.19
CA PRO A 248 6.64 -7.22 39.39
C PRO A 248 7.24 -6.16 40.35
N ASN A 249 8.54 -5.89 40.26
CA ASN A 249 9.24 -4.93 41.11
C ASN A 249 9.41 -3.55 40.49
N VAL A 250 8.97 -3.29 39.25
CA VAL A 250 9.30 -2.08 38.47
C VAL A 250 8.07 -1.43 37.85
N ALA A 251 6.86 -1.88 38.20
CA ALA A 251 5.60 -1.53 37.55
C ALA A 251 5.33 0.00 37.38
N ALA A 252 5.77 0.84 38.32
CA ALA A 252 5.54 2.29 38.26
C ALA A 252 6.47 3.06 37.33
N SER A 253 7.59 2.49 36.91
CA SER A 253 8.62 3.13 36.07
C SER A 253 8.87 2.40 34.75
N TYR A 254 8.13 1.34 34.47
CA TYR A 254 8.33 0.51 33.28
C TYR A 254 7.76 1.16 32.03
N ASN A 255 8.62 1.47 31.07
CA ASN A 255 8.24 2.10 29.80
C ASN A 255 8.31 1.11 28.62
N GLY A 256 7.61 -0.02 28.74
CA GLY A 256 7.60 -1.09 27.72
C GLY A 256 7.16 -0.60 26.34
N THR A 257 6.23 0.35 26.30
CA THR A 257 5.75 0.97 25.06
C THR A 257 6.86 1.68 24.29
N ALA A 258 7.72 2.45 24.97
CA ALA A 258 8.81 3.18 24.33
C ALA A 258 9.88 2.22 23.78
N TYR A 259 10.23 1.16 24.53
CA TYR A 259 11.18 0.14 24.03
C TYR A 259 10.60 -0.63 22.84
N THR A 260 9.32 -0.98 22.88
CA THR A 260 8.62 -1.64 21.76
C THR A 260 8.64 -0.76 20.51
N PHE A 261 8.27 0.52 20.64
CA PHE A 261 8.30 1.46 19.53
C PHE A 261 9.70 1.60 18.94
N ALA A 262 10.72 1.77 19.80
CA ALA A 262 12.10 1.90 19.36
C ALA A 262 12.61 0.64 18.63
N LEU A 263 12.33 -0.56 19.16
CA LEU A 263 12.75 -1.81 18.53
C LEU A 263 12.07 -2.03 17.19
N LEU A 264 10.77 -1.76 17.07
CA LEU A 264 10.04 -1.87 15.81
C LEU A 264 10.55 -0.85 14.78
N LEU A 265 10.79 0.40 15.18
CA LEU A 265 11.35 1.43 14.31
C LEU A 265 12.74 1.06 13.80
N ILE A 266 13.63 0.63 14.72
CA ILE A 266 14.98 0.24 14.38
C ILE A 266 14.98 -1.01 13.50
N SER A 267 14.14 -2.00 13.77
CA SER A 267 14.06 -3.22 12.96
C SER A 267 13.62 -2.94 11.53
N GLY A 268 12.61 -2.08 11.36
CA GLY A 268 12.16 -1.65 10.04
C GLY A 268 13.27 -0.94 9.28
N TYR A 269 13.92 0.04 9.90
CA TYR A 269 15.01 0.78 9.27
C TYR A 269 16.25 -0.11 9.00
N PHE A 270 16.56 -1.03 9.92
CA PHE A 270 17.65 -2.00 9.73
C PHE A 270 17.39 -2.92 8.55
N SER A 271 16.16 -3.40 8.39
CA SER A 271 15.75 -4.20 7.23
C SER A 271 15.96 -3.44 5.91
N TYR A 272 15.57 -2.17 5.87
CA TYR A 272 15.76 -1.29 4.72
C TYR A 272 17.25 -1.15 4.36
N VAL A 273 18.06 -0.72 5.33
CA VAL A 273 19.50 -0.47 5.12
C VAL A 273 20.24 -1.76 4.78
N LEU A 274 19.93 -2.88 5.46
CA LEU A 274 20.55 -4.17 5.16
C LEU A 274 20.29 -4.61 3.73
N ALA A 275 19.03 -4.52 3.27
CA ALA A 275 18.69 -4.89 1.90
C ALA A 275 19.40 -4.01 0.87
N GLU A 276 19.44 -2.69 1.06
CA GLU A 276 20.18 -1.76 0.17
C GLU A 276 21.68 -2.08 0.13
N ASN A 277 22.31 -2.40 1.26
CA ASN A 277 23.74 -2.74 1.32
C ASN A 277 24.09 -4.07 0.62
N VAL A 278 23.14 -5.01 0.55
CA VAL A 278 23.33 -6.30 -0.14
C VAL A 278 22.94 -6.21 -1.63
N GLY A 279 22.56 -5.02 -2.12
CA GLY A 279 22.12 -4.81 -3.51
C GLY A 279 20.69 -5.30 -3.77
N MET A 280 19.89 -5.45 -2.70
CA MET A 280 18.46 -5.79 -2.79
C MET A 280 17.60 -4.52 -2.65
N SER A 281 16.27 -4.66 -2.69
CA SER A 281 15.36 -3.52 -2.54
C SER A 281 15.00 -3.29 -1.07
N GLY A 282 15.47 -2.17 -0.51
CA GLY A 282 15.11 -1.76 0.84
C GLY A 282 13.61 -1.52 1.01
N ILE A 283 12.94 -0.98 -0.01
CA ILE A 283 11.50 -0.70 0.00
C ILE A 283 10.69 -2.00 0.14
N MET A 284 11.02 -3.02 -0.66
CA MET A 284 10.36 -4.33 -0.52
C MET A 284 10.66 -4.96 0.84
N SER A 285 11.92 -4.91 1.28
CA SER A 285 12.32 -5.52 2.53
C SER A 285 11.59 -4.90 3.73
N ILE A 286 11.56 -3.57 3.83
CA ILE A 286 10.88 -2.87 4.94
C ILE A 286 9.36 -3.09 4.93
N PHE A 287 8.72 -3.18 3.76
CA PHE A 287 7.29 -3.47 3.63
C PHE A 287 6.95 -4.84 4.21
N PHE A 288 7.68 -5.89 3.81
CA PHE A 288 7.46 -7.24 4.33
C PHE A 288 7.88 -7.37 5.80
N THR A 289 8.85 -6.58 6.26
CA THR A 289 9.17 -6.46 7.68
C THR A 289 7.99 -5.87 8.46
N GLY A 290 7.34 -4.84 7.92
CA GLY A 290 6.13 -4.25 8.51
C GLY A 290 4.99 -5.27 8.63
N ILE A 291 4.70 -6.02 7.55
CA ILE A 291 3.68 -7.08 7.55
C ILE A 291 4.01 -8.17 8.57
N GLY A 292 5.26 -8.65 8.59
CA GLY A 292 5.70 -9.68 9.51
C GLY A 292 5.65 -9.24 10.97
N ASN A 293 6.07 -8.00 11.26
CA ASN A 293 5.98 -7.42 12.61
C ASN A 293 4.53 -7.22 13.03
N ALA A 294 3.66 -6.78 12.15
CA ALA A 294 2.24 -6.71 12.42
C ALA A 294 1.63 -8.09 12.72
N HIS A 295 2.17 -9.17 12.15
CA HIS A 295 1.67 -10.52 12.35
C HIS A 295 2.21 -11.20 13.60
N TYR A 296 3.53 -11.22 13.77
CA TYR A 296 4.18 -11.96 14.84
C TYR A 296 4.50 -11.10 16.05
N SER A 297 4.94 -9.86 15.85
CA SER A 297 5.34 -8.97 16.94
C SER A 297 4.16 -8.37 17.69
N TYR A 298 3.01 -8.18 17.03
CA TYR A 298 1.81 -7.58 17.62
C TYR A 298 1.37 -8.29 18.91
N HIS A 299 1.35 -9.62 18.92
CA HIS A 299 0.91 -10.42 20.05
C HIS A 299 1.95 -10.57 21.18
N ASN A 300 3.20 -10.16 20.91
CA ASN A 300 4.28 -10.16 21.92
C ASN A 300 4.37 -8.81 22.67
N VAL A 301 3.39 -7.93 22.48
CA VAL A 301 3.38 -6.57 23.01
C VAL A 301 2.11 -6.34 23.81
N GLY A 302 2.19 -5.61 24.95
CA GLY A 302 1.04 -5.28 25.78
C GLY A 302 -0.01 -4.44 25.06
N GLU A 303 -1.29 -4.56 25.44
CA GLU A 303 -2.42 -3.93 24.74
C GLU A 303 -2.29 -2.40 24.60
N GLU A 304 -1.84 -1.71 25.65
CA GLU A 304 -1.61 -0.26 25.61
C GLU A 304 -0.53 0.10 24.58
N ALA A 305 0.56 -0.68 24.55
CA ALA A 305 1.67 -0.47 23.62
C ALA A 305 1.25 -0.77 22.18
N GLN A 306 0.37 -1.76 21.94
CA GLN A 306 -0.17 -2.04 20.61
C GLN A 306 -0.82 -0.79 20.01
N ILE A 307 -1.79 -0.21 20.70
CA ILE A 307 -2.53 0.97 20.23
C ILE A 307 -1.57 2.16 20.04
N ALA A 308 -0.73 2.44 21.05
CA ALA A 308 0.17 3.59 21.03
C ALA A 308 1.19 3.51 19.89
N VAL A 309 1.82 2.35 19.70
CA VAL A 309 2.86 2.14 18.68
C VAL A 309 2.28 2.25 17.27
N PHE A 310 1.17 1.55 16.97
CA PHE A 310 0.57 1.60 15.64
C PHE A 310 0.08 3.01 15.30
N LYS A 311 -0.55 3.72 16.24
CA LYS A 311 -0.98 5.11 16.03
C LYS A 311 0.19 6.08 15.88
N SER A 312 1.32 5.83 16.53
CA SER A 312 2.54 6.63 16.35
C SER A 312 3.12 6.47 14.94
N PHE A 313 3.17 5.24 14.40
CA PHE A 313 3.61 5.02 13.02
C PHE A 313 2.64 5.63 12.00
N GLU A 314 1.33 5.53 12.22
CA GLU A 314 0.32 6.17 11.37
C GLU A 314 0.49 7.70 11.34
N ALA A 315 0.71 8.33 12.50
CA ALA A 315 0.97 9.76 12.61
C ALA A 315 2.29 10.17 11.93
N ALA A 316 3.36 9.39 12.11
CA ALA A 316 4.64 9.64 11.48
C ALA A 316 4.57 9.51 9.94
N ALA A 317 3.82 8.52 9.43
CA ALA A 317 3.58 8.35 8.01
C ALA A 317 2.77 9.53 7.45
N PHE A 318 1.69 9.95 8.11
CA PHE A 318 0.89 11.11 7.72
C PHE A 318 1.74 12.39 7.63
N LEU A 319 2.62 12.64 8.61
CA LEU A 319 3.52 13.79 8.58
C LEU A 319 4.52 13.70 7.42
N SER A 320 5.08 12.51 7.19
CA SER A 320 6.01 12.27 6.09
C SER A 320 5.36 12.46 4.72
N GLU A 321 4.17 11.92 4.51
CA GLU A 321 3.38 12.09 3.28
C GLU A 321 3.01 13.56 3.05
N THR A 322 2.50 14.24 4.08
CA THR A 322 2.16 15.67 4.01
C THR A 322 3.37 16.52 3.63
N PHE A 323 4.53 16.23 4.22
CA PHE A 323 5.78 16.92 3.90
C PHE A 323 6.20 16.69 2.45
N VAL A 324 6.12 15.45 1.98
CA VAL A 324 6.48 15.08 0.60
C VAL A 324 5.61 15.81 -0.42
N PHE A 325 4.28 15.82 -0.23
CA PHE A 325 3.38 16.54 -1.14
C PHE A 325 3.59 18.06 -1.10
N ALA A 326 3.80 18.63 0.09
CA ALA A 326 4.11 20.05 0.23
C ALA A 326 5.42 20.42 -0.46
N TYR A 327 6.43 19.56 -0.33
CA TYR A 327 7.73 19.74 -0.99
C TYR A 327 7.64 19.61 -2.50
N LEU A 328 6.86 18.63 -3.00
CA LEU A 328 6.56 18.46 -4.42
C LEU A 328 5.88 19.71 -4.99
N GLY A 329 4.91 20.28 -4.25
CA GLY A 329 4.27 21.54 -4.63
C GLY A 329 5.25 22.71 -4.70
N MET A 330 6.18 22.79 -3.75
CA MET A 330 7.19 23.86 -3.72
C MET A 330 8.13 23.79 -4.94
N GLN A 331 8.47 22.59 -5.44
CA GLN A 331 9.30 22.41 -6.63
C GLN A 331 8.71 23.06 -7.88
N VAL A 332 7.39 23.12 -8.00
CA VAL A 332 6.71 23.78 -9.14
C VAL A 332 7.16 25.22 -9.34
N ALA A 333 7.47 25.93 -8.25
CA ALA A 333 7.88 27.33 -8.32
C ALA A 333 9.40 27.52 -8.21
N THR A 334 10.12 26.62 -7.53
CA THR A 334 11.54 26.80 -7.21
C THR A 334 12.49 26.15 -8.20
N PHE A 335 12.05 25.15 -8.95
CA PHE A 335 12.86 24.46 -9.94
C PHE A 335 12.93 25.24 -11.28
N ASP A 336 14.04 25.14 -11.99
CA ASP A 336 14.19 25.71 -13.35
C ASP A 336 13.66 24.71 -14.39
N HIS A 337 12.40 24.86 -14.73
CA HIS A 337 11.66 23.94 -15.60
C HIS A 337 12.08 24.02 -17.07
N LEU A 338 12.21 22.85 -17.70
CA LEU A 338 12.30 22.72 -19.14
C LEU A 338 10.95 22.27 -19.70
N TRP A 339 10.18 23.20 -20.24
CA TRP A 339 8.85 22.95 -20.75
C TRP A 339 8.88 22.28 -22.12
N ASP A 340 8.45 21.01 -22.21
CA ASP A 340 8.17 20.32 -23.47
C ASP A 340 6.66 20.08 -23.57
N PHE A 341 6.00 20.80 -24.45
CA PHE A 341 4.54 20.71 -24.63
C PHE A 341 4.10 19.32 -25.13
N GLY A 342 4.97 18.59 -25.85
CA GLY A 342 4.71 17.21 -26.26
C GLY A 342 4.57 16.29 -25.06
N ILE A 343 5.52 16.34 -24.13
CA ILE A 343 5.49 15.54 -22.88
C ILE A 343 4.27 15.93 -22.04
N LEU A 344 3.99 17.22 -21.89
CA LEU A 344 2.89 17.70 -21.07
C LEU A 344 1.51 17.27 -21.60
N LEU A 345 1.30 17.42 -22.91
CA LEU A 345 0.01 17.12 -23.53
C LEU A 345 -0.25 15.61 -23.61
N THR A 346 0.79 14.81 -23.86
CA THR A 346 0.65 13.36 -24.07
C THR A 346 0.81 12.55 -22.77
N GLY A 347 1.49 13.07 -21.76
CA GLY A 347 1.87 12.33 -20.56
C GLY A 347 0.69 11.74 -19.79
N ILE A 348 -0.35 12.54 -19.48
CA ILE A 348 -1.52 12.07 -18.73
C ILE A 348 -2.39 11.10 -19.55
N PRO A 349 -2.79 11.42 -20.80
CA PRO A 349 -3.53 10.47 -21.64
C PRO A 349 -2.79 9.15 -21.81
N LEU A 350 -1.48 9.20 -22.00
CA LEU A 350 -0.64 8.02 -22.19
C LEU A 350 -0.54 7.20 -20.90
N ALA A 351 -0.40 7.85 -19.74
CA ALA A 351 -0.40 7.18 -18.44
C ALA A 351 -1.72 6.45 -18.17
N MET A 352 -2.85 7.08 -18.52
CA MET A 352 -4.18 6.46 -18.41
C MET A 352 -4.36 5.32 -19.40
N ALA A 353 -3.88 5.45 -20.63
CA ALA A 353 -3.92 4.39 -21.63
C ALA A 353 -3.07 3.17 -21.20
N ALA A 354 -1.84 3.40 -20.72
CA ALA A 354 -0.98 2.34 -20.20
C ALA A 354 -1.63 1.61 -19.01
N ARG A 355 -2.30 2.36 -18.14
CA ARG A 355 -3.07 1.80 -17.03
C ARG A 355 -4.23 0.93 -17.51
N ALA A 356 -4.99 1.37 -18.50
CA ALA A 356 -6.09 0.61 -19.07
C ALA A 356 -5.60 -0.69 -19.74
N VAL A 357 -4.50 -0.62 -20.51
CA VAL A 357 -3.87 -1.79 -21.15
C VAL A 357 -3.35 -2.80 -20.12
N ASN A 358 -2.96 -2.35 -18.94
CA ASN A 358 -2.59 -3.21 -17.83
C ASN A 358 -3.83 -3.82 -17.15
N ILE A 359 -4.73 -3.00 -16.61
CA ILE A 359 -5.79 -3.42 -15.70
C ILE A 359 -6.81 -4.34 -16.37
N PHE A 360 -7.33 -4.01 -17.56
CA PHE A 360 -8.39 -4.80 -18.17
C PHE A 360 -7.97 -6.21 -18.60
N PRO A 361 -6.83 -6.42 -19.30
CA PRO A 361 -6.39 -7.77 -19.64
C PRO A 361 -6.01 -8.60 -18.42
N LEU A 362 -5.31 -8.01 -17.44
CA LEU A 362 -4.92 -8.73 -16.24
C LEU A 362 -6.11 -9.04 -15.34
N SER A 363 -7.13 -8.17 -15.27
CA SER A 363 -8.40 -8.47 -14.59
C SER A 363 -9.11 -9.65 -15.25
N ARG A 364 -9.09 -9.74 -16.60
CA ARG A 364 -9.65 -10.89 -17.30
C ARG A 364 -8.88 -12.16 -16.99
N LEU A 365 -7.55 -12.09 -16.96
CA LEU A 365 -6.70 -13.21 -16.57
C LEU A 365 -6.95 -13.61 -15.10
N ALA A 366 -6.97 -12.64 -14.18
CA ALA A 366 -7.24 -12.89 -12.78
C ALA A 366 -8.61 -13.55 -12.57
N ASN A 367 -9.65 -13.12 -13.30
CA ASN A 367 -10.99 -13.68 -13.21
C ASN A 367 -11.08 -15.14 -13.67
N THR A 368 -10.12 -15.65 -14.44
CA THR A 368 -10.05 -17.10 -14.75
C THR A 368 -9.55 -17.93 -13.58
N LEU A 369 -8.86 -17.29 -12.61
CA LEU A 369 -8.23 -17.96 -11.46
C LEU A 369 -8.99 -17.68 -10.14
N ARG A 370 -9.94 -16.72 -10.14
CA ARG A 370 -10.70 -16.30 -8.95
C ARG A 370 -12.04 -17.03 -8.86
N GLU A 371 -12.46 -17.33 -7.63
CA GLU A 371 -13.81 -17.84 -7.35
C GLU A 371 -14.87 -16.74 -7.53
N THR A 372 -14.55 -15.52 -7.07
CA THR A 372 -15.40 -14.35 -7.25
C THR A 372 -14.76 -13.40 -8.26
N PRO A 373 -15.39 -13.18 -9.43
CA PRO A 373 -14.81 -12.33 -10.46
C PRO A 373 -14.79 -10.87 -10.02
N ILE A 374 -13.77 -10.12 -10.45
CA ILE A 374 -13.67 -8.68 -10.25
C ILE A 374 -14.74 -8.01 -11.14
N PRO A 375 -15.74 -7.31 -10.56
CA PRO A 375 -16.78 -6.64 -11.31
C PRO A 375 -16.23 -5.54 -12.22
N ARG A 376 -16.91 -5.23 -13.31
CA ARG A 376 -16.43 -4.28 -14.30
C ARG A 376 -16.33 -2.84 -13.78
N ASN A 377 -17.26 -2.44 -12.89
CA ASN A 377 -17.21 -1.15 -12.20
C ASN A 377 -15.97 -1.01 -11.31
N VAL A 378 -15.57 -2.09 -10.59
CA VAL A 378 -14.32 -2.15 -9.81
C VAL A 378 -13.11 -2.03 -10.73
N GLN A 379 -13.09 -2.73 -11.89
CA GLN A 379 -11.98 -2.64 -12.85
C GLN A 379 -11.82 -1.22 -13.41
N VAL A 380 -12.94 -0.53 -13.75
CA VAL A 380 -12.90 0.84 -14.24
C VAL A 380 -12.39 1.80 -13.16
N MET A 381 -12.89 1.65 -11.93
CA MET A 381 -12.41 2.46 -10.81
C MET A 381 -10.93 2.22 -10.52
N HIS A 382 -10.50 0.96 -10.52
CA HIS A 382 -9.10 0.57 -10.33
C HIS A 382 -8.19 1.19 -11.41
N ALA A 383 -8.61 1.19 -12.67
CA ALA A 383 -7.87 1.86 -13.75
C ALA A 383 -7.79 3.38 -13.54
N ALA A 384 -8.86 4.01 -13.06
CA ALA A 384 -8.91 5.45 -12.79
C ALA A 384 -8.07 5.89 -11.58
N CYS A 385 -7.82 4.99 -10.61
CA CYS A 385 -7.04 5.27 -9.40
C CYS A 385 -5.51 5.34 -9.64
N GLY A 386 -5.06 5.45 -10.87
CA GLY A 386 -3.63 5.53 -11.21
C GLY A 386 -3.03 6.93 -11.00
N LEU A 387 -3.16 7.50 -9.80
CA LEU A 387 -2.49 8.76 -9.46
C LEU A 387 -0.97 8.57 -9.46
N ARG A 388 -0.22 9.63 -9.71
CA ARG A 388 1.24 9.62 -9.66
C ARG A 388 1.72 10.44 -8.47
N GLY A 389 2.69 9.91 -7.74
CA GLY A 389 3.14 10.49 -6.48
C GLY A 389 4.62 10.79 -6.43
N ALA A 390 5.10 10.93 -5.21
CA ALA A 390 6.45 11.36 -4.92
C ALA A 390 7.53 10.36 -5.35
N VAL A 391 7.25 9.07 -5.37
CA VAL A 391 8.20 8.04 -5.83
C VAL A 391 8.53 8.24 -7.31
N ALA A 392 7.52 8.51 -8.15
CA ALA A 392 7.73 8.82 -9.57
C ALA A 392 8.63 10.05 -9.74
N TYR A 393 8.38 11.13 -8.99
CA TYR A 393 9.20 12.33 -9.03
C TYR A 393 10.62 12.12 -8.50
N ALA A 394 10.77 11.41 -7.40
CA ALA A 394 12.09 11.10 -6.83
C ALA A 394 12.96 10.27 -7.79
N LEU A 395 12.36 9.35 -8.55
CA LEU A 395 13.06 8.61 -9.60
C LEU A 395 13.40 9.51 -10.78
N ALA A 396 12.53 10.46 -11.16
CA ALA A 396 12.79 11.41 -12.24
C ALA A 396 14.01 12.31 -11.94
N VAL A 397 14.15 12.78 -10.69
CA VAL A 397 15.33 13.54 -10.24
C VAL A 397 16.61 12.71 -10.29
N ASN A 398 16.51 11.38 -10.07
CA ASN A 398 17.65 10.45 -10.15
C ASN A 398 17.87 9.84 -11.55
N MET A 399 17.27 10.41 -12.58
CA MET A 399 17.41 9.89 -13.93
C MET A 399 18.88 10.02 -14.40
N PRO A 400 19.49 8.93 -14.92
CA PRO A 400 20.86 8.97 -15.38
C PRO A 400 21.02 9.94 -16.55
N SER A 401 22.11 10.72 -16.55
CA SER A 401 22.48 11.64 -17.61
C SER A 401 23.93 11.42 -18.00
N THR A 402 24.21 11.36 -19.31
CA THR A 402 25.58 11.15 -19.84
C THR A 402 26.47 12.37 -19.67
N ARG A 403 25.89 13.56 -19.48
CA ARG A 403 26.65 14.83 -19.35
C ARG A 403 26.07 15.70 -18.23
N PRO A 404 26.93 16.30 -17.38
CA PRO A 404 26.48 17.29 -16.41
C PRO A 404 25.76 18.44 -17.10
N GLY A 405 24.50 18.69 -16.76
CA GLY A 405 23.68 19.75 -17.36
C GLY A 405 22.89 19.36 -18.61
N GLU A 406 22.79 18.07 -18.95
CA GLU A 406 22.00 17.58 -20.08
C GLU A 406 20.51 17.91 -19.90
N GLN A 407 19.88 18.43 -20.95
CA GLN A 407 18.49 18.91 -20.89
C GLN A 407 17.45 17.79 -20.82
N GLY A 408 17.82 16.55 -21.15
CA GLY A 408 16.91 15.40 -21.22
C GLY A 408 16.28 15.03 -19.87
N SER A 409 17.08 14.94 -18.82
CA SER A 409 16.58 14.62 -17.48
C SER A 409 15.65 15.71 -16.94
N ARG A 410 15.91 16.99 -17.24
CA ARG A 410 15.07 18.13 -16.80
C ARG A 410 13.69 18.15 -17.45
N ALA A 411 13.57 17.77 -18.73
CA ALA A 411 12.27 17.70 -19.40
C ALA A 411 11.39 16.58 -18.81
N VAL A 412 11.99 15.42 -18.53
CA VAL A 412 11.31 14.30 -17.87
C VAL A 412 10.93 14.66 -16.43
N GLU A 413 11.81 15.31 -15.69
CA GLU A 413 11.54 15.79 -14.33
C GLU A 413 10.37 16.78 -14.30
N THR A 414 10.39 17.79 -15.18
CA THR A 414 9.30 18.76 -15.33
C THR A 414 7.99 18.08 -15.72
N GLY A 415 8.03 17.18 -16.70
CA GLY A 415 6.87 16.41 -17.16
C GLY A 415 6.29 15.56 -16.05
N THR A 416 7.13 14.85 -15.30
CA THR A 416 6.71 14.02 -14.16
C THR A 416 6.07 14.86 -13.05
N LEU A 417 6.67 16.00 -12.71
CA LEU A 417 6.12 16.92 -11.71
C LEU A 417 4.71 17.38 -12.08
N VAL A 418 4.50 17.78 -13.34
CA VAL A 418 3.18 18.20 -13.82
C VAL A 418 2.19 17.04 -13.83
N ILE A 419 2.60 15.84 -14.25
CA ILE A 419 1.75 14.65 -14.19
C ILE A 419 1.35 14.34 -12.76
N CYS A 420 2.28 14.38 -11.79
CA CYS A 420 1.98 14.17 -10.38
C CYS A 420 0.97 15.20 -9.85
N LEU A 421 1.20 16.48 -10.15
CA LEU A 421 0.32 17.58 -9.73
C LEU A 421 -1.10 17.45 -10.30
N VAL A 422 -1.20 17.28 -11.63
CA VAL A 422 -2.50 17.18 -12.29
C VAL A 422 -3.23 15.90 -11.91
N SER A 423 -2.53 14.76 -11.81
CA SER A 423 -3.18 13.52 -11.39
C SER A 423 -3.69 13.62 -9.94
N THR A 424 -2.93 14.16 -9.02
CA THR A 424 -3.36 14.30 -7.61
C THR A 424 -4.54 15.26 -7.48
N LEU A 425 -4.52 16.43 -8.14
CA LEU A 425 -5.57 17.43 -8.02
C LEU A 425 -6.82 17.07 -8.84
N VAL A 426 -6.66 16.67 -10.11
CA VAL A 426 -7.79 16.45 -11.01
C VAL A 426 -8.35 15.03 -10.85
N LEU A 427 -7.53 13.98 -10.99
CA LEU A 427 -8.01 12.61 -10.88
C LEU A 427 -8.35 12.27 -9.42
N GLY A 428 -7.54 12.73 -8.45
CA GLY A 428 -7.85 12.60 -7.04
C GLY A 428 -9.19 13.25 -6.68
N GLY A 429 -9.44 14.47 -7.14
CA GLY A 429 -10.73 15.17 -6.96
C GLY A 429 -11.90 14.49 -7.69
N ALA A 430 -11.64 13.82 -8.82
CA ALA A 430 -12.65 13.08 -9.59
C ALA A 430 -13.00 11.70 -8.98
N THR A 431 -12.25 11.20 -8.00
CA THR A 431 -12.44 9.88 -7.38
C THR A 431 -13.85 9.70 -6.83
N LEU A 432 -14.32 10.63 -6.01
CA LEU A 432 -15.66 10.56 -5.40
C LEU A 432 -16.82 10.65 -6.43
N PRO A 433 -16.84 11.61 -7.37
CA PRO A 433 -17.86 11.63 -8.44
C PRO A 433 -17.88 10.34 -9.26
N LEU A 434 -16.71 9.80 -9.59
CA LEU A 434 -16.59 8.56 -10.36
C LEU A 434 -17.10 7.35 -9.59
N MET A 435 -16.79 7.22 -8.30
CA MET A 435 -17.33 6.16 -7.44
C MET A 435 -18.85 6.19 -7.39
N LYS A 436 -19.44 7.37 -7.24
CA LYS A 436 -20.90 7.54 -7.25
C LYS A 436 -21.50 7.13 -8.60
N HIS A 437 -20.89 7.53 -9.71
CA HIS A 437 -21.34 7.17 -11.06
C HIS A 437 -21.28 5.66 -11.32
N LEU A 438 -20.26 4.97 -10.77
CA LEU A 438 -20.07 3.53 -10.91
C LEU A 438 -20.89 2.70 -9.90
N GLY A 439 -21.67 3.34 -9.02
CA GLY A 439 -22.45 2.64 -8.00
C GLY A 439 -21.60 1.89 -6.96
N LEU A 440 -20.39 2.39 -6.68
CA LEU A 440 -19.47 1.82 -5.70
C LEU A 440 -19.57 2.52 -4.32
N HIS A 441 -20.64 3.25 -4.10
CA HIS A 441 -20.92 3.97 -2.86
C HIS A 441 -22.24 3.47 -2.30
N ASP A 442 -22.23 2.81 -1.15
CA ASP A 442 -23.42 2.42 -0.41
C ASP A 442 -23.55 3.25 0.87
N PRO A 443 -24.55 4.16 0.95
CA PRO A 443 -24.77 4.95 2.15
C PRO A 443 -25.29 4.14 3.36
N SER A 444 -25.85 2.95 3.11
CA SER A 444 -26.50 2.12 4.14
C SER A 444 -25.51 1.30 4.98
N ASP A 445 -24.29 1.06 4.47
CA ASP A 445 -23.27 0.26 5.18
C ASP A 445 -22.46 1.04 6.22
N ARG A 446 -22.71 2.34 6.40
CA ARG A 446 -21.95 3.17 7.33
C ARG A 446 -22.07 2.73 8.79
N GLU A 447 -23.25 2.26 9.20
CA GLU A 447 -23.48 1.79 10.57
C GLU A 447 -22.89 0.39 10.82
N GLY A 448 -22.92 -0.49 9.83
CA GLY A 448 -22.33 -1.83 9.89
C GLY A 448 -20.80 -1.81 9.91
N MET A 449 -20.15 -0.87 9.19
CA MET A 449 -18.68 -0.79 9.12
C MET A 449 -18.04 -0.13 10.33
N VAL A 450 -18.68 0.88 10.95
CA VAL A 450 -18.18 1.47 12.21
C VAL A 450 -18.23 0.43 13.32
N SER A 451 -19.28 -0.36 13.38
CA SER A 451 -19.40 -1.50 14.30
C SER A 451 -18.38 -2.61 13.98
N SER A 452 -18.19 -2.94 12.70
CA SER A 452 -17.22 -3.94 12.24
C SER A 452 -15.77 -3.48 12.40
N ALA A 453 -15.45 -2.20 12.17
CA ALA A 453 -14.10 -1.66 12.38
C ALA A 453 -13.74 -1.59 13.87
N MET A 454 -14.70 -1.24 14.74
CA MET A 454 -14.49 -1.28 16.19
C MET A 454 -14.41 -2.72 16.73
N SER A 455 -15.14 -3.68 16.14
CA SER A 455 -15.03 -5.08 16.53
C SER A 455 -13.82 -5.78 15.90
N ALA A 456 -13.38 -5.36 14.71
CA ALA A 456 -12.20 -5.90 14.06
C ALA A 456 -10.89 -5.54 14.78
N THR A 457 -10.82 -4.36 15.41
CA THR A 457 -9.68 -4.01 16.29
C THR A 457 -9.69 -4.75 17.62
N ALA A 458 -10.84 -5.31 18.02
CA ALA A 458 -10.96 -6.06 19.28
C ALA A 458 -10.92 -7.59 19.11
N HIS A 459 -11.09 -8.14 17.89
CA HIS A 459 -11.30 -9.57 17.68
C HIS A 459 -10.58 -10.20 16.49
N ASP A 460 -9.69 -9.49 15.78
CA ASP A 460 -8.84 -10.11 14.74
C ASP A 460 -7.64 -10.86 15.33
N GLY A 461 -7.94 -11.81 16.22
CA GLY A 461 -7.19 -13.03 16.39
C GLY A 461 -7.37 -13.87 15.13
N LEU A 462 -6.49 -13.69 14.22
CA LEU A 462 -6.12 -14.39 13.00
C LEU A 462 -6.67 -15.79 12.82
N GLY A 463 -7.70 -15.90 12.01
CA GLY A 463 -7.90 -17.09 11.21
C GLY A 463 -7.36 -16.81 9.81
N PHE A 464 -6.17 -17.26 9.48
CA PHE A 464 -5.75 -17.40 8.10
C PHE A 464 -6.72 -18.37 7.41
N ILE A 465 -7.50 -17.83 6.49
CA ILE A 465 -8.15 -18.55 5.39
C ILE A 465 -8.98 -19.79 5.78
N ASN A 466 -9.99 -19.64 6.62
CA ASN A 466 -11.13 -20.51 6.54
C ASN A 466 -12.14 -19.87 5.58
N PRO A 467 -12.44 -20.47 4.40
CA PRO A 467 -13.46 -19.95 3.54
C PRO A 467 -14.79 -19.88 4.32
N SER A 468 -15.49 -18.74 4.21
CA SER A 468 -16.77 -18.55 4.90
C SER A 468 -17.71 -19.74 4.63
N PRO A 469 -18.65 -20.07 5.50
CA PRO A 469 -19.62 -21.15 5.26
C PRO A 469 -20.33 -20.99 3.92
N ARG A 470 -20.55 -19.77 3.45
CA ARG A 470 -21.08 -19.46 2.12
C ARG A 470 -20.11 -19.86 1.00
N ALA A 471 -18.81 -19.61 1.14
CA ALA A 471 -17.80 -20.01 0.15
C ALA A 471 -17.66 -21.55 0.08
N ARG A 472 -17.80 -22.26 1.23
CA ARG A 472 -17.84 -23.72 1.25
C ARG A 472 -19.10 -24.28 0.56
N ALA A 473 -20.25 -23.66 0.75
CA ALA A 473 -21.50 -24.06 0.11
C ALA A 473 -21.49 -23.79 -1.40
N VAL A 474 -20.94 -22.67 -1.86
CA VAL A 474 -20.76 -22.36 -3.29
C VAL A 474 -19.77 -23.35 -3.93
N ARG A 475 -18.69 -23.72 -3.22
CA ARG A 475 -17.72 -24.72 -3.67
C ARG A 475 -18.33 -26.12 -3.78
N ALA A 476 -19.16 -26.51 -2.82
CA ALA A 476 -19.87 -27.78 -2.86
C ALA A 476 -20.87 -27.84 -4.03
N ARG A 477 -21.58 -26.75 -4.32
CA ARG A 477 -22.47 -26.64 -5.49
C ARG A 477 -21.72 -26.68 -6.83
N ALA A 478 -20.60 -25.93 -6.97
CA ALA A 478 -19.80 -25.92 -8.19
C ALA A 478 -19.16 -27.29 -8.49
N LEU A 479 -18.87 -28.10 -7.48
CA LEU A 479 -18.41 -29.49 -7.62
C LEU A 479 -19.55 -30.44 -8.00
N ALA A 480 -20.78 -30.15 -7.63
CA ALA A 480 -21.96 -30.95 -7.96
C ALA A 480 -22.45 -30.71 -9.42
N ASP A 481 -22.23 -29.52 -9.96
CA ASP A 481 -22.74 -29.11 -11.28
C ASP A 481 -21.87 -29.54 -12.49
N GLY A 482 -20.83 -30.36 -12.29
CA GLY A 482 -20.15 -31.11 -13.38
C GLY A 482 -19.51 -30.29 -14.50
N HIS A 483 -19.18 -29.00 -14.29
CA HIS A 483 -18.55 -28.18 -15.33
C HIS A 483 -17.11 -28.65 -15.67
N PRO A 484 -16.67 -28.64 -16.94
CA PRO A 484 -15.39 -29.19 -17.38
C PRO A 484 -14.22 -28.26 -17.00
N ILE A 485 -13.76 -28.33 -15.75
CA ILE A 485 -12.65 -27.54 -15.24
C ILE A 485 -11.44 -28.45 -15.01
N ARG A 486 -10.93 -29.09 -16.07
CA ARG A 486 -9.80 -30.02 -15.94
C ARG A 486 -8.45 -29.34 -15.67
N TYR A 487 -8.24 -28.10 -16.12
CA TYR A 487 -7.00 -27.35 -15.89
C TYR A 487 -7.06 -26.45 -14.64
N LEU A 488 -8.23 -25.90 -14.31
CA LEU A 488 -8.44 -25.15 -13.06
C LEU A 488 -8.21 -26.04 -11.83
N SER A 489 -8.51 -27.35 -11.90
CA SER A 489 -8.36 -28.28 -10.78
C SER A 489 -6.90 -28.47 -10.32
N ILE A 490 -5.91 -28.25 -11.17
CA ILE A 490 -4.49 -28.41 -10.81
C ILE A 490 -4.01 -27.17 -10.06
N ALA A 491 -4.26 -25.97 -10.57
CA ALA A 491 -3.88 -24.72 -9.91
C ALA A 491 -4.59 -24.57 -8.54
N PHE A 492 -5.88 -24.94 -8.47
CA PHE A 492 -6.63 -24.96 -7.21
C PHE A 492 -6.08 -26.00 -6.21
N ARG A 493 -5.71 -27.19 -6.69
CA ARG A 493 -5.12 -28.22 -5.82
C ARG A 493 -3.73 -27.84 -5.31
N VAL A 494 -2.91 -27.20 -6.14
CA VAL A 494 -1.60 -26.68 -5.74
C VAL A 494 -1.78 -25.54 -4.72
N LYS A 495 -2.70 -24.61 -4.99
CA LYS A 495 -3.04 -23.53 -4.06
C LYS A 495 -3.53 -24.09 -2.72
N ALA A 496 -4.47 -25.03 -2.73
CA ALA A 496 -5.00 -25.63 -1.50
C ALA A 496 -3.91 -26.36 -0.70
N ARG A 497 -3.05 -27.16 -1.35
CA ARG A 497 -1.94 -27.84 -0.67
C ARG A 497 -0.89 -26.89 -0.11
N LEU A 498 -0.59 -25.79 -0.82
CA LEU A 498 0.32 -24.76 -0.32
C LEU A 498 -0.27 -24.07 0.93
N PHE A 499 -1.58 -23.84 0.96
CA PHE A 499 -2.23 -23.26 2.13
C PHE A 499 -2.31 -24.23 3.29
N GLU A 500 -2.64 -25.50 3.07
CA GLU A 500 -2.63 -26.54 4.13
C GLU A 500 -1.22 -26.68 4.72
N TRP A 501 -0.19 -26.75 3.88
CA TRP A 501 1.20 -26.81 4.32
C TRP A 501 1.61 -25.56 5.11
N TRP A 502 1.15 -24.36 4.66
CA TRP A 502 1.44 -23.12 5.35
C TRP A 502 0.73 -23.06 6.72
N ASP A 503 -0.55 -23.43 6.78
CA ASP A 503 -1.32 -23.50 8.03
C ASP A 503 -0.67 -24.44 9.04
N ASP A 504 -0.21 -25.61 8.58
CA ASP A 504 0.50 -26.56 9.43
C ASP A 504 1.83 -25.98 9.93
N LEU A 505 2.61 -25.35 9.07
CA LEU A 505 3.87 -24.69 9.45
C LEU A 505 3.63 -23.54 10.43
N GLU A 506 2.63 -22.73 10.15
CA GLU A 506 2.28 -21.55 10.95
C GLU A 506 1.83 -21.95 12.36
N ASN A 507 0.87 -22.87 12.48
CA ASN A 507 0.31 -23.28 13.77
C ASN A 507 1.26 -24.14 14.60
N ASN A 508 2.03 -25.02 13.96
CA ASN A 508 2.88 -25.97 14.68
C ASN A 508 4.29 -25.45 14.96
N PHE A 509 4.79 -24.48 14.19
CA PHE A 509 6.16 -23.99 14.34
C PHE A 509 6.25 -22.47 14.50
N MET A 510 5.64 -21.69 13.59
CA MET A 510 5.86 -20.24 13.55
C MET A 510 5.24 -19.52 14.75
N ILE A 511 3.97 -19.75 15.03
CA ILE A 511 3.26 -19.13 16.15
C ILE A 511 3.86 -19.54 17.51
N PRO A 512 4.11 -20.82 17.81
CA PRO A 512 4.76 -21.20 19.07
C PRO A 512 6.15 -20.62 19.25
N THR A 513 6.91 -20.46 18.17
CA THR A 513 8.29 -19.96 18.21
C THR A 513 8.35 -18.44 18.29
N PHE A 514 7.68 -17.73 17.38
CA PHE A 514 7.81 -16.29 17.21
C PHE A 514 6.70 -15.47 17.86
N GLY A 515 5.62 -16.09 18.29
CA GLY A 515 4.42 -15.44 18.79
C GLY A 515 3.38 -15.27 17.69
N GLY A 516 2.17 -14.94 18.06
CA GLY A 516 1.03 -14.78 17.18
C GLY A 516 -0.23 -15.38 17.82
N ALA A 517 -1.44 -15.02 17.32
CA ALA A 517 -2.66 -15.68 17.74
C ALA A 517 -2.84 -16.98 16.95
N PRO A 518 -3.23 -18.09 17.58
CA PRO A 518 -3.53 -19.34 16.87
C PRO A 518 -4.68 -19.11 15.89
N ALA A 519 -4.57 -19.71 14.68
CA ALA A 519 -5.53 -19.57 13.58
C ALA A 519 -6.93 -20.12 13.93
N HIS A 520 -7.01 -21.00 14.90
CA HIS A 520 -8.25 -21.50 15.49
C HIS A 520 -8.29 -21.10 16.96
N GLY A 521 -9.32 -20.36 17.35
CA GLY A 521 -9.63 -20.13 18.75
C GLY A 521 -9.84 -21.45 19.48
N ALA A 522 -8.76 -22.10 19.87
CA ALA A 522 -8.76 -23.12 20.89
C ALA A 522 -8.99 -22.40 22.23
N TRP A 523 -10.23 -22.08 22.49
CA TRP A 523 -10.69 -21.87 23.84
C TRP A 523 -10.50 -23.21 24.57
N SER A 524 -9.32 -23.40 25.17
CA SER A 524 -9.17 -24.46 26.18
C SER A 524 -9.98 -24.00 27.37
N PRO A 525 -10.98 -24.75 27.79
CA PRO A 525 -11.64 -24.44 29.04
C PRO A 525 -10.57 -24.47 30.13
N VAL A 526 -10.44 -23.37 30.87
CA VAL A 526 -9.63 -23.30 32.07
C VAL A 526 -10.10 -24.44 32.96
N ASN A 527 -9.25 -25.44 33.19
CA ASN A 527 -9.49 -26.49 34.16
C ASN A 527 -9.56 -25.84 35.53
N THR A 528 -10.78 -25.61 36.03
CA THR A 528 -11.08 -25.17 37.39
C THR A 528 -10.95 -26.33 38.38
N SER A 529 -9.87 -27.12 38.33
CA SER A 529 -9.63 -28.20 39.27
C SER A 529 -8.57 -27.90 40.34
N ASP A 530 -7.99 -26.68 40.40
CA ASP A 530 -7.01 -26.32 41.43
C ASP A 530 -7.32 -25.00 42.15
N ALA A 531 -8.54 -24.82 42.65
CA ALA A 531 -8.84 -23.76 43.62
C ALA A 531 -9.75 -24.32 44.72
N GLY A 532 -9.18 -25.22 45.50
CA GLY A 532 -9.68 -25.51 46.83
C GLY A 532 -9.02 -24.63 47.86
N GLY A 533 -9.76 -23.70 48.49
CA GLY A 533 -9.23 -22.95 49.62
C GLY A 533 -10.00 -21.67 49.95
N SER A 534 -10.97 -21.80 50.84
CA SER A 534 -11.54 -20.84 51.79
C SER A 534 -12.32 -19.61 51.31
N ALA A 535 -13.55 -19.66 51.76
CA ALA A 535 -14.61 -18.65 51.81
C ALA A 535 -14.18 -17.30 52.41
N ASP A 536 -14.77 -16.21 51.91
CA ASP A 536 -15.70 -15.40 52.69
C ASP A 536 -16.51 -14.43 51.81
N ALA A 537 -17.77 -14.33 52.14
CA ALA A 537 -18.83 -13.65 51.42
C ALA A 537 -18.75 -12.12 51.46
N HIS A 538 -19.13 -11.48 50.38
CA HIS A 538 -20.06 -10.34 50.44
C HIS A 538 -20.88 -10.24 49.15
N GLU A 539 -22.19 -10.53 49.30
CA GLU A 539 -23.25 -10.26 48.35
C GLU A 539 -23.38 -8.76 48.02
N THR A 540 -23.39 -8.41 46.76
CA THR A 540 -24.25 -7.34 46.27
C THR A 540 -24.68 -7.65 44.83
N THR A 541 -25.93 -8.03 44.68
CA THR A 541 -26.70 -8.13 43.44
C THR A 541 -26.98 -6.74 42.87
N PRO A 542 -27.02 -6.58 41.55
CA PRO A 542 -28.18 -5.98 40.92
C PRO A 542 -28.83 -6.91 39.87
N ALA A 543 -30.15 -6.91 39.99
CA ALA A 543 -31.07 -7.53 39.08
C ALA A 543 -31.02 -6.90 37.68
N ASN A 544 -30.93 -7.73 36.66
CA ASN A 544 -31.85 -7.76 35.52
C ASN A 544 -31.44 -8.95 34.63
N GLY A 545 -32.35 -9.93 34.61
CA GLY A 545 -32.23 -11.14 33.83
C GLY A 545 -32.55 -10.86 32.37
N GLU A 546 -31.67 -11.29 31.48
CA GLU A 546 -32.05 -11.79 30.17
C GLU A 546 -31.34 -13.13 29.97
N GLU A 547 -32.20 -14.15 29.98
CA GLU A 547 -31.93 -15.55 29.82
C GLU A 547 -31.51 -15.84 28.39
N TYR A 548 -30.20 -16.08 28.14
CA TYR A 548 -29.73 -16.66 26.88
C TYR A 548 -30.13 -18.13 26.86
N ARG A 549 -31.15 -18.43 26.05
CA ARG A 549 -31.51 -19.82 25.73
C ARG A 549 -30.44 -20.38 24.79
N ASP A 550 -29.79 -21.44 25.20
CA ASP A 550 -29.04 -22.34 24.34
C ASP A 550 -29.99 -22.90 23.27
N VAL A 551 -29.68 -22.59 22.02
CA VAL A 551 -30.33 -23.20 20.87
C VAL A 551 -29.64 -24.53 20.60
N GLU A 552 -30.18 -25.58 21.14
CA GLU A 552 -29.89 -26.95 20.72
C GLU A 552 -30.26 -27.12 19.25
N LEU A 553 -29.28 -27.50 18.45
CA LEU A 553 -29.48 -27.89 17.05
C LEU A 553 -30.21 -29.23 17.04
N THR A 554 -31.53 -29.18 16.85
CA THR A 554 -32.33 -30.35 16.51
C THR A 554 -31.98 -30.85 15.10
N PRO A 555 -31.89 -32.16 14.88
CA PRO A 555 -31.69 -32.73 13.55
C PRO A 555 -32.87 -32.38 12.64
N ILE A 556 -32.55 -32.12 11.36
CA ILE A 556 -33.50 -31.82 10.29
C ILE A 556 -34.54 -32.95 10.24
N GLY A 557 -35.79 -32.62 10.50
CA GLY A 557 -36.89 -33.58 10.46
C GLY A 557 -37.29 -33.91 9.01
N ASP A 558 -37.87 -35.11 8.85
CA ASP A 558 -38.30 -35.71 7.58
C ASP A 558 -39.34 -34.88 6.76
N ASP A 559 -39.79 -33.74 7.29
CA ASP A 559 -40.74 -32.87 6.60
C ASP A 559 -40.07 -31.88 5.61
N ASP A 560 -38.80 -31.57 5.80
CA ASP A 560 -38.04 -30.69 4.86
C ASP A 560 -37.65 -31.41 3.55
N GLU A 561 -37.62 -32.74 3.54
CA GLU A 561 -37.36 -33.56 2.35
C GLU A 561 -38.57 -33.55 1.39
N LYS A 562 -39.79 -33.42 1.90
CA LYS A 562 -41.00 -33.34 1.07
C LYS A 562 -41.16 -31.98 0.37
N ASP A 563 -40.69 -30.92 0.97
CA ASP A 563 -40.73 -29.59 0.32
C ASP A 563 -39.68 -29.47 -0.79
N LEU A 564 -38.59 -30.21 -0.73
CA LEU A 564 -37.58 -30.29 -1.78
C LEU A 564 -38.06 -31.17 -2.97
N GLU A 565 -38.88 -32.17 -2.75
CA GLU A 565 -39.50 -32.97 -3.84
C GLU A 565 -40.61 -32.19 -4.56
N ASN A 566 -41.37 -31.38 -3.85
CA ASN A 566 -42.41 -30.52 -4.43
C ASN A 566 -41.84 -29.39 -5.29
N LEU A 567 -40.66 -28.87 -4.98
CA LEU A 567 -39.95 -27.90 -5.81
C LEU A 567 -39.28 -28.51 -7.06
N ARG A 568 -39.06 -29.83 -7.08
CA ARG A 568 -38.57 -30.56 -8.27
C ARG A 568 -39.68 -30.92 -9.26
N ALA A 569 -40.93 -30.98 -8.81
CA ALA A 569 -42.09 -31.33 -9.64
C ALA A 569 -42.72 -30.13 -10.39
N ALA A 570 -42.36 -28.90 -10.05
CA ALA A 570 -42.76 -27.70 -10.76
C ALA A 570 -41.75 -27.35 -11.87
N GLY A 571 -41.86 -28.02 -13.00
CA GLY A 571 -41.18 -27.69 -14.25
C GLY A 571 -41.66 -26.33 -14.81
N PRO A 572 -40.84 -25.65 -15.63
CA PRO A 572 -41.20 -24.35 -16.18
C PRO A 572 -42.38 -24.48 -17.15
N SER A 573 -43.47 -23.76 -16.86
CA SER A 573 -44.57 -23.58 -17.79
C SER A 573 -44.13 -22.66 -18.94
N SER A 574 -44.13 -23.21 -20.13
CA SER A 574 -44.15 -22.46 -21.38
C SER A 574 -45.50 -21.73 -21.49
N ASP A 575 -45.47 -20.39 -21.48
CA ASP A 575 -46.40 -19.49 -22.16
C ASP A 575 -46.00 -18.06 -21.79
N ASP A 576 -45.39 -17.31 -22.76
CA ASP A 576 -45.97 -16.14 -23.37
C ASP A 576 -44.96 -15.50 -24.35
N ALA A 577 -45.51 -15.15 -25.48
CA ALA A 577 -44.98 -14.61 -26.71
C ALA A 577 -44.22 -13.28 -26.60
#